data_0a20f0b35279c008e7f5cbc0284a92d5
#
_entry.id   0a20f0b35279c008e7f5cbc0284a92d5
#
_cell.length_a   1.000
_cell.length_b   1.000
_cell.length_c   1.000
_cell.angle_alpha   90.00
_cell.angle_beta   90.00
_cell.angle_gamma   90.00
#
_symmetry.space_group_name_H-M   'P 1'
#
loop_
_entity.id
_entity.type
_entity.pdbx_description
1 polymer ?
#
loop_
_entity_poly.entity_id
_entity_poly.type
_entity_poly.pdbx_seq_one_letter_code
_entity_poly.pdbx_strand_id
1 'polypeptide(L)'
;MRNKARFVAIPSTSGTGTEITALAVITDREKGIKYPLVSYELLPDLSIVDGELCKSMPKNVTANTGLDALTHCVEAYVSNINDNYADAMAKGGIQLIFENLLKAIENPQDGEVRQKYA
;
A
#
# COMPACT_ATOMS: atom_id res chain seq x y z
N MET A 1 -12.90 -14.03 16.79
CA MET A 1 -12.80 -15.09 15.77
C MET A 1 -13.77 -14.78 14.65
N ARG A 2 -13.26 -14.57 13.42
CA ARG A 2 -14.12 -14.19 12.27
C ARG A 2 -15.06 -15.34 11.94
N ASN A 3 -16.36 -15.17 12.14
CA ASN A 3 -17.39 -16.16 11.73
C ASN A 3 -17.82 -15.94 10.27
N LYS A 4 -16.95 -15.43 9.42
CA LYS A 4 -17.21 -15.06 8.02
C LYS A 4 -16.31 -15.85 7.08
N ALA A 5 -16.63 -15.81 5.78
CA ALA A 5 -15.77 -16.34 4.73
C ALA A 5 -14.37 -15.74 4.83
N ARG A 6 -13.35 -16.52 4.44
CA ARG A 6 -11.98 -16.02 4.36
C ARG A 6 -11.90 -14.87 3.36
N PHE A 7 -11.12 -13.86 3.72
CA PHE A 7 -10.88 -12.69 2.90
C PHE A 7 -9.48 -12.75 2.29
N VAL A 8 -9.41 -12.76 0.96
CA VAL A 8 -8.15 -12.72 0.21
C VAL A 8 -8.10 -11.38 -0.53
N ALA A 9 -7.02 -10.64 -0.34
CA ALA A 9 -6.76 -9.40 -1.05
C ALA A 9 -5.71 -9.61 -2.15
N ILE A 10 -6.02 -9.13 -3.36
CA ILE A 10 -5.12 -9.17 -4.52
C ILE A 10 -5.10 -7.75 -5.08
N PRO A 11 -4.13 -6.89 -4.68
CA PRO A 11 -4.08 -5.52 -5.13
C PRO A 11 -3.70 -5.44 -6.61
N SER A 12 -4.29 -4.48 -7.32
CA SER A 12 -3.94 -4.10 -8.69
C SER A 12 -3.24 -2.74 -8.76
N THR A 13 -2.93 -2.17 -7.62
CA THR A 13 -2.16 -0.93 -7.46
C THR A 13 -1.12 -1.13 -6.37
N SER A 14 0.03 -0.52 -6.51
CA SER A 14 1.06 -0.47 -5.47
C SER A 14 1.09 0.92 -4.83
N GLY A 15 1.18 0.97 -3.51
CA GLY A 15 1.30 2.21 -2.74
C GLY A 15 0.45 2.27 -1.47
N THR A 16 -0.85 2.01 -1.54
CA THR A 16 -1.78 2.19 -0.40
C THR A 16 -1.67 1.12 0.69
N GLY A 17 -1.08 -0.06 0.38
CA GLY A 17 -0.95 -1.16 1.34
C GLY A 17 -2.29 -1.67 1.91
N THR A 18 -3.38 -1.55 1.14
CA THR A 18 -4.73 -1.95 1.60
C THR A 18 -4.79 -3.43 1.98
N GLU A 19 -3.98 -4.27 1.33
CA GLU A 19 -3.91 -5.71 1.53
C GLU A 19 -3.31 -6.11 2.90
N ILE A 20 -2.68 -5.18 3.61
CA ILE A 20 -2.11 -5.39 4.95
C ILE A 20 -2.61 -4.36 5.98
N THR A 21 -3.67 -3.61 5.65
CA THR A 21 -4.15 -2.51 6.49
C THR A 21 -5.45 -2.87 7.21
N ALA A 22 -5.50 -2.62 8.52
CA ALA A 22 -6.66 -2.81 9.38
C ALA A 22 -7.61 -1.59 9.39
N LEU A 23 -7.63 -0.83 8.31
CA LEU A 23 -8.38 0.42 8.20
C LEU A 23 -9.21 0.44 6.92
N ALA A 24 -10.45 0.90 7.04
CA ALA A 24 -11.32 1.22 5.92
C ALA A 24 -11.89 2.63 6.08
N VAL A 25 -12.10 3.33 4.98
CA VAL A 25 -12.69 4.68 5.01
C VAL A 25 -14.00 4.66 4.26
N ILE A 26 -15.09 4.95 4.98
CA ILE A 26 -16.43 5.08 4.40
C ILE A 26 -16.75 6.56 4.22
N THR A 27 -17.16 6.91 3.01
CA THR A 27 -17.57 8.30 2.71
C THR A 27 -19.11 8.40 2.77
N ASP A 28 -19.60 9.20 3.70
CA ASP A 28 -20.98 9.65 3.71
C ASP A 28 -21.11 10.79 2.68
N ARG A 29 -21.70 10.47 1.54
CA ARG A 29 -21.81 11.44 0.43
C ARG A 29 -22.82 12.55 0.70
N GLU A 30 -23.82 12.31 1.54
CA GLU A 30 -24.83 13.31 1.88
C GLU A 30 -24.23 14.39 2.79
N LYS A 31 -23.39 13.99 3.73
CA LYS A 31 -22.73 14.89 4.67
C LYS A 31 -21.35 15.37 4.22
N GLY A 32 -20.77 14.75 3.19
CA GLY A 32 -19.41 15.04 2.75
C GLY A 32 -18.33 14.64 3.77
N ILE A 33 -18.63 13.70 4.68
CA ILE A 33 -17.74 13.28 5.78
C ILE A 33 -17.14 11.92 5.49
N LYS A 34 -15.85 11.76 5.79
CA LYS A 34 -15.14 10.48 5.76
C LYS A 34 -15.03 9.90 7.17
N TYR A 35 -15.49 8.68 7.34
CA TYR A 35 -15.41 7.94 8.60
C TYR A 35 -14.32 6.87 8.51
N PRO A 36 -13.19 7.02 9.21
CA PRO A 36 -12.21 5.95 9.32
C PRO A 36 -12.73 4.87 10.27
N LEU A 37 -12.70 3.63 9.83
CA LEU A 37 -13.04 2.44 10.61
C LEU A 37 -11.76 1.64 10.81
N VAL A 38 -11.40 1.41 12.06
CA VAL A 38 -10.21 0.64 12.43
C VAL A 38 -10.66 -0.64 13.13
N SER A 39 -10.28 -1.77 12.58
CA SER A 39 -10.55 -3.08 13.19
C SER A 39 -9.62 -4.14 12.60
N TYR A 40 -9.04 -4.98 13.44
CA TYR A 40 -8.27 -6.14 12.97
C TYR A 40 -9.12 -7.14 12.16
N GLU A 41 -10.44 -7.10 12.30
CA GLU A 41 -11.36 -7.88 11.46
C GLU A 41 -11.38 -7.43 9.98
N LEU A 42 -10.81 -6.26 9.68
CA LEU A 42 -10.67 -5.74 8.31
C LEU A 42 -9.40 -6.25 7.62
N LEU A 43 -8.43 -6.78 8.37
CA LEU A 43 -7.24 -7.37 7.76
C LEU A 43 -7.60 -8.56 6.90
N PRO A 44 -7.08 -8.68 5.69
CA PRO A 44 -7.16 -9.90 4.89
C PRO A 44 -6.53 -11.10 5.61
N ASP A 45 -7.09 -12.28 5.39
CA ASP A 45 -6.52 -13.54 5.87
C ASP A 45 -5.32 -13.98 5.01
N LEU A 46 -5.27 -13.50 3.76
CA LEU A 46 -4.20 -13.75 2.80
C LEU A 46 -4.07 -12.55 1.85
N SER A 47 -2.84 -12.14 1.59
CA SER A 47 -2.51 -11.13 0.58
C SER A 47 -1.68 -11.77 -0.51
N ILE A 48 -2.06 -11.53 -1.78
CA ILE A 48 -1.32 -11.99 -2.95
C ILE A 48 -0.86 -10.74 -3.70
N VAL A 49 0.43 -10.44 -3.64
CA VAL A 49 1.03 -9.27 -4.30
C VAL A 49 1.75 -9.73 -5.55
N ASP A 50 1.21 -9.34 -6.71
CA ASP A 50 1.72 -9.69 -8.03
C ASP A 50 1.94 -8.42 -8.85
N GLY A 51 3.20 -8.09 -9.13
CA GLY A 51 3.58 -6.91 -9.89
C GLY A 51 3.03 -6.89 -11.32
N GLU A 52 2.68 -8.04 -11.89
CA GLU A 52 2.04 -8.14 -13.21
C GLU A 52 0.70 -7.40 -13.25
N LEU A 53 -0.07 -7.44 -12.17
CA LEU A 53 -1.36 -6.75 -12.04
C LEU A 53 -1.22 -5.23 -12.03
N CYS A 54 -0.04 -4.73 -11.66
CA CYS A 54 0.27 -3.30 -11.60
C CYS A 54 0.78 -2.72 -12.94
N LYS A 55 1.04 -3.54 -13.95
CA LYS A 55 1.56 -3.08 -15.25
C LYS A 55 0.59 -2.16 -16.00
N SER A 56 -0.71 -2.30 -15.75
CA SER A 56 -1.74 -1.45 -16.37
C SER A 56 -1.91 -0.08 -15.69
N MET A 57 -1.21 0.19 -14.59
CA MET A 57 -1.31 1.47 -13.89
C MET A 57 -0.79 2.62 -14.77
N PRO A 58 -1.58 3.71 -14.95
CA PRO A 58 -1.10 4.91 -15.60
C PRO A 58 0.10 5.53 -14.87
N LYS A 59 0.98 6.21 -15.60
CA LYS A 59 2.20 6.82 -15.03
C LYS A 59 1.91 7.79 -13.87
N ASN A 60 0.88 8.61 -14.01
CA ASN A 60 0.46 9.55 -12.97
C ASN A 60 -0.07 8.82 -11.72
N VAL A 61 -0.77 7.71 -11.89
CA VAL A 61 -1.22 6.88 -10.76
C VAL A 61 -0.02 6.25 -10.07
N THR A 62 0.90 5.65 -10.83
CA THR A 62 2.16 5.07 -10.29
C THR A 62 2.95 6.11 -9.48
N ALA A 63 3.09 7.33 -10.00
CA ALA A 63 3.80 8.40 -9.30
C ALA A 63 3.08 8.80 -7.98
N ASN A 64 1.78 9.02 -8.03
CA ASN A 64 1.00 9.46 -6.87
C ASN A 64 0.96 8.40 -5.77
N THR A 65 0.70 7.14 -6.14
CA THR A 65 0.67 6.05 -5.15
C THR A 65 2.05 5.73 -4.59
N GLY A 66 3.12 5.92 -5.39
CA GLY A 66 4.48 5.78 -4.91
C GLY A 66 4.89 6.85 -3.91
N LEU A 67 4.46 8.09 -4.13
CA LEU A 67 4.67 9.16 -3.15
C LEU A 67 3.81 8.96 -1.90
N ASP A 68 2.61 8.40 -2.04
CA ASP A 68 1.77 8.00 -0.92
C ASP A 68 2.46 6.94 -0.05
N ALA A 69 3.00 5.88 -0.69
CA ALA A 69 3.80 4.86 0.01
C ALA A 69 5.03 5.46 0.71
N LEU A 70 5.72 6.39 0.06
CA LEU A 70 6.86 7.09 0.67
C LEU A 70 6.42 7.88 1.91
N THR A 71 5.28 8.56 1.83
CA THR A 71 4.71 9.30 2.97
C THR A 71 4.40 8.35 4.13
N HIS A 72 3.76 7.21 3.87
CA HIS A 72 3.48 6.19 4.89
C HIS A 72 4.77 5.68 5.56
N CYS A 73 5.83 5.41 4.77
CA CYS A 73 7.11 5.00 5.34
C CYS A 73 7.75 6.09 6.21
N VAL A 74 7.71 7.35 5.78
CA VAL A 74 8.23 8.48 6.58
C VAL A 74 7.41 8.66 7.85
N GLU A 75 6.07 8.63 7.76
CA GLU A 75 5.19 8.75 8.92
C GLU A 75 5.41 7.62 9.93
N ALA A 76 5.57 6.38 9.44
CA ALA A 76 5.90 5.25 10.30
C ALA A 76 7.23 5.47 11.03
N TYR A 77 8.26 5.95 10.32
CA TYR A 77 9.59 6.17 10.88
C TYR A 77 9.64 7.28 11.93
N VAL A 78 8.83 8.33 11.79
CA VAL A 78 8.79 9.46 12.76
C VAL A 78 7.69 9.31 13.80
N SER A 79 6.93 8.20 13.78
CA SER A 79 5.84 7.95 14.71
C SER A 79 6.34 7.82 16.15
N ASN A 80 5.58 8.37 17.10
CA ASN A 80 5.85 8.22 18.53
C ASN A 80 5.51 6.81 19.07
N ILE A 81 4.85 5.98 18.27
CA ILE A 81 4.42 4.61 18.64
C ILE A 81 5.23 3.57 17.84
N ASN A 82 6.36 3.97 17.33
CA ASN A 82 7.22 3.09 16.54
C ASN A 82 7.96 2.07 17.42
N ASP A 83 8.44 1.04 16.77
CA ASP A 83 9.38 0.07 17.32
C ASP A 83 10.50 -0.24 16.29
N ASN A 84 11.48 -1.04 16.69
CA ASN A 84 12.60 -1.39 15.83
C ASN A 84 12.18 -2.12 14.54
N TYR A 85 11.05 -2.86 14.55
CA TYR A 85 10.51 -3.54 13.37
C TYR A 85 9.89 -2.55 12.40
N ALA A 86 9.06 -1.63 12.92
CA ALA A 86 8.47 -0.57 12.13
C ALA A 86 9.53 0.31 11.46
N ASP A 87 10.58 0.67 12.21
CA ASP A 87 11.72 1.43 11.69
C ASP A 87 12.47 0.69 10.58
N ALA A 88 12.72 -0.61 10.74
CA ALA A 88 13.40 -1.40 9.74
C ALA A 88 12.57 -1.52 8.45
N MET A 89 11.26 -1.75 8.56
CA MET A 89 10.34 -1.80 7.43
C MET A 89 10.23 -0.44 6.73
N ALA A 90 10.09 0.64 7.50
CA ALA A 90 10.02 2.00 6.96
C ALA A 90 11.29 2.37 6.16
N LYS A 91 12.47 2.10 6.70
CA LYS A 91 13.75 2.31 5.99
C LYS A 91 13.86 1.50 4.72
N GLY A 92 13.49 0.21 4.79
CA GLY A 92 13.49 -0.66 3.62
C GLY A 92 12.53 -0.16 2.54
N GLY A 93 11.32 0.25 2.93
CA GLY A 93 10.33 0.82 2.01
C GLY A 93 10.82 2.10 1.35
N ILE A 94 11.39 3.03 2.11
CA ILE A 94 11.99 4.27 1.57
C ILE A 94 13.05 3.93 0.52
N GLN A 95 13.97 3.03 0.84
CA GLN A 95 15.02 2.63 -0.08
C GLN A 95 14.47 2.03 -1.38
N LEU A 96 13.53 1.08 -1.28
CA LEU A 96 12.93 0.44 -2.43
C LEU A 96 12.19 1.44 -3.33
N ILE A 97 11.50 2.42 -2.74
CA ILE A 97 10.79 3.46 -3.49
C ILE A 97 11.79 4.34 -4.25
N PHE A 98 12.85 4.82 -3.59
CA PHE A 98 13.88 5.63 -4.25
C PHE A 98 14.60 4.88 -5.36
N GLU A 99 14.83 3.58 -5.20
CA GLU A 99 15.52 2.77 -6.21
C GLU A 99 14.65 2.44 -7.42
N ASN A 100 13.33 2.32 -7.25
CA ASN A 100 12.46 1.70 -8.25
C ASN A 100 11.33 2.59 -8.77
N LEU A 101 10.86 3.61 -8.04
CA LEU A 101 9.69 4.41 -8.45
C LEU A 101 9.87 5.07 -9.82
N LEU A 102 11.00 5.74 -10.06
CA LEU A 102 11.26 6.39 -11.33
C LEU A 102 11.33 5.36 -12.48
N LYS A 103 11.96 4.22 -12.24
CA LYS A 103 12.04 3.13 -13.22
C LYS A 103 10.65 2.58 -13.56
N ALA A 104 9.78 2.42 -12.54
CA ALA A 104 8.40 1.96 -12.73
C ALA A 104 7.55 2.97 -13.51
N ILE A 105 7.81 4.28 -13.37
CA ILE A 105 7.14 5.34 -14.12
C ILE A 105 7.63 5.37 -15.58
N GLU A 106 8.93 5.26 -15.79
CA GLU A 106 9.55 5.34 -17.12
C GLU A 106 9.25 4.09 -17.94
N ASN A 107 9.38 2.91 -17.32
CA ASN A 107 9.16 1.61 -17.96
C ASN A 107 8.06 0.79 -17.24
N PRO A 108 6.78 1.12 -17.42
CA PRO A 108 5.66 0.50 -16.69
C PRO A 108 5.46 -0.99 -17.00
N GLN A 109 6.06 -1.51 -18.08
CA GLN A 109 5.95 -2.91 -18.49
C GLN A 109 7.07 -3.81 -17.93
N ASP A 110 8.03 -3.24 -17.21
CA ASP A 110 9.09 -4.00 -16.55
C ASP A 110 8.53 -4.74 -15.33
N GLY A 111 8.31 -6.05 -15.49
CA GLY A 111 7.72 -6.91 -14.46
C GLY A 111 8.61 -7.04 -13.22
N GLU A 112 9.94 -7.05 -13.39
CA GLU A 112 10.86 -7.14 -12.27
C GLU A 112 10.82 -5.89 -11.41
N VAL A 113 10.83 -4.71 -12.04
CA VAL A 113 10.70 -3.43 -11.34
C VAL A 113 9.34 -3.32 -10.67
N ARG A 114 8.25 -3.73 -11.37
CA ARG A 114 6.90 -3.72 -10.78
C ARG A 114 6.80 -4.64 -9.56
N GLN A 115 7.39 -5.83 -9.61
CA GLN A 115 7.37 -6.75 -8.48
C GLN A 115 8.16 -6.24 -7.26
N LYS A 116 9.28 -5.57 -7.47
CA LYS A 116 10.06 -4.95 -6.39
C LYS A 116 9.36 -3.74 -5.76
N TYR A 117 8.47 -3.13 -6.53
CA TYR A 117 7.77 -1.92 -6.16
C TYR A 117 6.33 -2.18 -5.66
N ALA A 118 5.77 -3.37 -5.92
CA ALA A 118 4.41 -3.77 -5.55
C ALA A 118 4.22 -3.90 -4.02
#